data_da87b81c6d32ca628b7479241fd3caa7
#
_entry.id   da87b81c6d32ca628b7479241fd3caa7
#
_cell.length_a   1.000
_cell.length_b   1.000
_cell.length_c   1.000
_cell.angle_alpha   90.00
_cell.angle_beta   90.00
_cell.angle_gamma   90.00
#
_symmetry.space_group_name_H-M   'P 1'
#
loop_
_entity.id
_entity.type
_entity.pdbx_description
1 polymer ?
#
loop_
_entity_poly.entity_id
_entity_poly.type
_entity_poly.pdbx_seq_one_letter_code
_entity_poly.pdbx_strand_id
1 'polypeptide(L)'
;MKRCRLTRVCSVLLLVALLFSITVPFASAYSDVTRSAFPSYFDAINYVTDNGLMNGTSSTTFEPNTVISRAMIVTTLHRLAGSPASYASVNFTDVSTSAWYYNAVRWAVKYGITTGATTTTFEPHSTVTR
;
A
#
# COMPACT_ATOMS: atom_id res chain seq x y z
N MET A 1 -49.67 -20.90 27.08
CA MET A 1 -48.58 -19.95 27.36
C MET A 1 -47.15 -20.48 27.14
N LYS A 2 -46.89 -21.72 26.74
CA LYS A 2 -45.55 -22.29 26.52
C LYS A 2 -44.96 -22.06 25.10
N ARG A 3 -45.79 -21.80 24.08
CA ARG A 3 -45.30 -21.63 22.68
C ARG A 3 -44.58 -20.31 22.39
N CYS A 4 -44.89 -19.23 23.13
CA CYS A 4 -44.29 -17.92 22.92
C CYS A 4 -42.86 -17.77 23.44
N ARG A 5 -42.42 -18.60 24.41
CA ARG A 5 -41.04 -18.60 24.88
C ARG A 5 -40.08 -19.35 23.98
N LEU A 6 -40.55 -20.41 23.33
CA LEU A 6 -39.75 -21.23 22.43
C LEU A 6 -39.39 -20.46 21.13
N THR A 7 -40.33 -19.70 20.57
CA THR A 7 -40.10 -18.87 19.36
C THR A 7 -39.11 -17.73 19.64
N ARG A 8 -39.14 -17.11 20.83
CA ARG A 8 -38.19 -16.06 21.22
C ARG A 8 -36.78 -16.61 21.43
N VAL A 9 -36.65 -17.80 22.03
CA VAL A 9 -35.35 -18.45 22.24
C VAL A 9 -34.75 -18.89 20.89
N CYS A 10 -35.57 -19.46 19.96
CA CYS A 10 -35.12 -19.81 18.63
C CYS A 10 -34.69 -18.59 17.81
N SER A 11 -35.40 -17.46 17.91
CA SER A 11 -35.03 -16.21 17.22
C SER A 11 -33.69 -15.63 17.75
N VAL A 12 -33.45 -15.68 19.05
CA VAL A 12 -32.19 -15.20 19.66
C VAL A 12 -31.05 -16.13 19.29
N LEU A 13 -31.23 -17.44 19.28
CA LEU A 13 -30.22 -18.42 18.86
C LEU A 13 -29.87 -18.26 17.36
N LEU A 14 -30.85 -17.97 16.49
CA LEU A 14 -30.62 -17.71 15.07
C LEU A 14 -29.85 -16.42 14.86
N LEU A 15 -30.14 -15.35 15.61
CA LEU A 15 -29.41 -14.08 15.59
C LEU A 15 -27.98 -14.23 16.07
N VAL A 16 -27.74 -15.02 17.11
CA VAL A 16 -26.39 -15.29 17.64
C VAL A 16 -25.58 -16.15 16.66
N ALA A 17 -26.22 -17.10 15.97
CA ALA A 17 -25.55 -17.91 14.93
C ALA A 17 -25.16 -17.08 13.70
N LEU A 18 -25.93 -16.03 13.36
CA LEU A 18 -25.58 -15.12 12.26
C LEU A 18 -24.38 -14.20 12.56
N LEU A 19 -24.09 -13.97 13.84
CA LEU A 19 -22.97 -13.13 14.26
C LEU A 19 -21.62 -13.90 14.30
N PHE A 20 -21.62 -15.22 14.09
CA PHE A 20 -20.43 -16.06 14.31
C PHE A 20 -19.73 -16.56 13.05
N SER A 21 -20.05 -16.03 11.85
CA SER A 21 -19.48 -16.60 10.63
C SER A 21 -19.23 -15.58 9.53
N ILE A 22 -18.40 -14.57 9.75
CA ILE A 22 -17.70 -13.94 8.64
C ILE A 22 -16.23 -13.81 9.06
N THR A 23 -15.51 -14.92 9.17
CA THR A 23 -14.10 -14.93 8.89
C THR A 23 -13.98 -14.90 7.37
N VAL A 24 -14.04 -13.72 6.78
CA VAL A 24 -13.63 -13.54 5.39
C VAL A 24 -12.14 -13.88 5.38
N PRO A 25 -11.70 -14.94 4.70
CA PRO A 25 -10.27 -15.13 4.53
C PRO A 25 -9.77 -13.88 3.81
N PHE A 26 -8.80 -13.19 4.39
CA PHE A 26 -8.08 -12.12 3.72
C PHE A 26 -7.37 -12.76 2.52
N ALA A 27 -8.05 -12.81 1.39
CA ALA A 27 -7.42 -13.13 0.12
C ALA A 27 -6.62 -11.89 -0.28
N SER A 28 -5.34 -12.07 -0.55
CA SER A 28 -4.53 -10.99 -1.13
C SER A 28 -5.21 -10.50 -2.41
N ALA A 29 -5.23 -9.19 -2.63
CA ALA A 29 -5.70 -8.60 -3.88
C ALA A 29 -4.82 -9.05 -5.08
N TYR A 30 -3.61 -9.55 -4.81
CA TYR A 30 -2.62 -9.94 -5.81
C TYR A 30 -2.47 -11.45 -5.87
N SER A 31 -2.54 -12.01 -7.09
CA SER A 31 -2.50 -13.46 -7.34
C SER A 31 -1.13 -14.08 -7.05
N ASP A 32 -0.06 -13.30 -7.11
CA ASP A 32 1.32 -13.70 -6.86
C ASP A 32 1.73 -13.59 -5.38
N VAL A 33 0.84 -13.08 -4.49
CA VAL A 33 1.08 -12.93 -3.06
C VAL A 33 0.21 -13.90 -2.29
N THR A 34 0.80 -14.99 -1.81
CA THR A 34 0.12 -15.97 -0.97
C THR A 34 0.84 -16.14 0.36
N ARG A 35 0.11 -16.48 1.42
CA ARG A 35 0.71 -16.73 2.74
C ARG A 35 1.70 -17.91 2.73
N SER A 36 1.49 -18.89 1.84
CA SER A 36 2.40 -20.02 1.69
C SER A 36 3.71 -19.64 1.01
N ALA A 37 3.67 -18.76 0.02
CA ALA A 37 4.86 -18.29 -0.68
C ALA A 37 5.66 -17.25 0.13
N PHE A 38 4.96 -16.40 0.90
CA PHE A 38 5.56 -15.28 1.64
C PHE A 38 5.09 -15.23 3.10
N PRO A 39 5.33 -16.27 3.93
CA PRO A 39 4.78 -16.35 5.27
C PRO A 39 5.22 -15.22 6.19
N SER A 40 6.45 -14.69 6.02
CA SER A 40 7.01 -13.67 6.91
C SER A 40 6.53 -12.25 6.60
N TYR A 41 6.14 -11.94 5.37
CA TYR A 41 5.77 -10.59 4.96
C TYR A 41 4.45 -10.49 4.20
N PHE A 42 3.67 -11.57 4.17
CA PHE A 42 2.33 -11.58 3.59
C PHE A 42 1.45 -10.47 4.21
N ASP A 43 1.43 -10.37 5.53
CA ASP A 43 0.62 -9.37 6.24
C ASP A 43 1.15 -7.94 6.02
N ALA A 44 2.47 -7.79 5.86
CA ALA A 44 3.07 -6.50 5.55
C ALA A 44 2.72 -6.03 4.13
N ILE A 45 2.71 -6.94 3.14
CA ILE A 45 2.27 -6.60 1.78
C ILE A 45 0.80 -6.18 1.78
N ASN A 46 -0.08 -6.93 2.43
CA ASN A 46 -1.49 -6.55 2.55
C ASN A 46 -1.63 -5.19 3.24
N TYR A 47 -0.91 -4.97 4.34
CA TYR A 47 -0.96 -3.68 5.04
C TYR A 47 -0.57 -2.50 4.13
N VAL A 48 0.54 -2.58 3.40
CA VAL A 48 0.98 -1.46 2.56
C VAL A 48 0.07 -1.24 1.35
N THR A 49 -0.58 -2.27 0.86
CA THR A 49 -1.54 -2.18 -0.25
C THR A 49 -2.91 -1.67 0.21
N ASP A 50 -3.44 -2.18 1.32
CA ASP A 50 -4.73 -1.76 1.90
C ASP A 50 -4.70 -0.30 2.35
N ASN A 51 -3.53 0.18 2.81
CA ASN A 51 -3.34 1.58 3.17
C ASN A 51 -2.88 2.47 1.99
N GLY A 52 -2.84 1.94 0.77
CA GLY A 52 -2.46 2.68 -0.43
C GLY A 52 -1.02 3.19 -0.44
N LEU A 53 -0.14 2.65 0.41
CA LEU A 53 1.27 3.04 0.50
C LEU A 53 2.06 2.52 -0.70
N MET A 54 1.80 1.28 -1.10
CA MET A 54 2.36 0.65 -2.29
C MET A 54 1.25 0.04 -3.14
N ASN A 55 1.42 0.10 -4.45
CA ASN A 55 0.58 -0.59 -5.41
C ASN A 55 1.39 -1.72 -6.04
N GLY A 56 0.70 -2.73 -6.58
CA GLY A 56 1.33 -3.75 -7.41
C GLY A 56 1.86 -3.17 -8.73
N THR A 57 2.57 -3.99 -9.47
CA THR A 57 3.03 -3.68 -10.84
C THR A 57 1.89 -3.74 -11.84
N SER A 58 0.79 -4.45 -11.48
CA SER A 58 -0.47 -4.47 -12.22
C SER A 58 -1.66 -4.50 -11.27
N SER A 59 -2.87 -4.59 -11.81
CA SER A 59 -4.09 -4.78 -11.00
C SER A 59 -4.16 -6.14 -10.29
N THR A 60 -3.35 -7.12 -10.71
CA THR A 60 -3.39 -8.50 -10.21
C THR A 60 -2.05 -9.03 -9.72
N THR A 61 -0.96 -8.29 -9.88
CA THR A 61 0.39 -8.70 -9.47
C THR A 61 1.08 -7.62 -8.65
N PHE A 62 1.75 -8.03 -7.58
CA PHE A 62 2.54 -7.17 -6.70
C PHE A 62 4.03 -7.22 -7.01
N GLU A 63 4.53 -8.40 -7.40
CA GLU A 63 5.93 -8.71 -7.67
C GLU A 63 6.86 -8.46 -6.46
N PRO A 64 6.69 -9.19 -5.36
CA PRO A 64 7.40 -8.93 -4.09
C PRO A 64 8.93 -9.04 -4.19
N ASN A 65 9.43 -9.76 -5.18
CA ASN A 65 10.88 -9.97 -5.39
C ASN A 65 11.50 -8.95 -6.35
N THR A 66 10.70 -8.05 -6.92
CA THR A 66 11.22 -6.99 -7.81
C THR A 66 11.99 -5.95 -7.00
N VAL A 67 13.12 -5.51 -7.53
CA VAL A 67 13.93 -4.48 -6.90
C VAL A 67 13.19 -3.16 -6.86
N ILE A 68 13.26 -2.48 -5.72
CA ILE A 68 12.58 -1.20 -5.54
C ILE A 68 13.44 -0.05 -6.11
N SER A 69 12.80 0.84 -6.86
CA SER A 69 13.46 2.02 -7.42
C SER A 69 13.42 3.22 -6.48
N ARG A 70 14.26 4.22 -6.73
CA ARG A 70 14.26 5.50 -5.99
C ARG A 70 12.90 6.19 -6.06
N ALA A 71 12.26 6.20 -7.24
CA ALA A 71 10.93 6.76 -7.42
C ALA A 71 9.87 6.03 -6.57
N MET A 72 9.95 4.70 -6.47
CA MET A 72 9.03 3.92 -5.64
C MET A 72 9.20 4.24 -4.16
N ILE A 73 10.43 4.29 -3.65
CA ILE A 73 10.72 4.61 -2.24
C ILE A 73 10.17 6.00 -1.89
N VAL A 74 10.52 7.02 -2.67
CA VAL A 74 10.11 8.39 -2.35
C VAL A 74 8.58 8.55 -2.43
N THR A 75 7.92 7.84 -3.34
CA THR A 75 6.47 7.84 -3.44
C THR A 75 5.81 7.14 -2.25
N THR A 76 6.36 6.02 -1.80
CA THR A 76 5.87 5.32 -0.62
C THR A 76 5.99 6.21 0.63
N LEU A 77 7.12 6.89 0.82
CA LEU A 77 7.31 7.83 1.93
C LEU A 77 6.35 9.03 1.85
N HIS A 78 6.13 9.57 0.65
CA HIS A 78 5.18 10.65 0.43
C HIS A 78 3.75 10.23 0.78
N ARG A 79 3.32 9.03 0.38
CA ARG A 79 2.01 8.46 0.73
C ARG A 79 1.90 8.20 2.24
N LEU A 80 2.95 7.67 2.86
CA LEU A 80 2.99 7.47 4.31
C LEU A 80 2.83 8.80 5.09
N ALA A 81 3.35 9.90 4.54
CA ALA A 81 3.15 11.24 5.09
C ALA A 81 1.77 11.85 4.78
N GLY A 82 0.84 11.10 4.17
CA GLY A 82 -0.50 11.58 3.79
C GLY A 82 -0.54 12.33 2.47
N SER A 83 0.46 12.15 1.60
CA SER A 83 0.55 12.79 0.28
C SER A 83 0.42 14.32 0.29
N PRO A 84 1.14 15.04 1.16
CA PRO A 84 1.01 16.49 1.29
C PRO A 84 1.42 17.19 0.00
N ALA A 85 0.67 18.21 -0.40
CA ALA A 85 1.00 19.03 -1.55
C ALA A 85 2.36 19.72 -1.36
N SER A 86 3.18 19.75 -2.41
CA SER A 86 4.44 20.46 -2.42
C SER A 86 4.59 21.25 -3.71
N TYR A 87 4.97 22.51 -3.55
CA TYR A 87 5.21 23.46 -4.65
C TYR A 87 6.72 23.78 -4.80
N ALA A 88 7.61 22.97 -4.18
CA ALA A 88 9.03 23.17 -4.33
C ALA A 88 9.46 23.00 -5.80
N SER A 89 10.32 23.87 -6.28
CA SER A 89 10.96 23.67 -7.58
C SER A 89 11.99 22.55 -7.47
N VAL A 90 12.08 21.71 -8.49
CA VAL A 90 13.11 20.69 -8.65
C VAL A 90 13.79 20.91 -10.01
N ASN A 91 15.11 20.87 -9.98
CA ASN A 91 15.93 21.13 -11.19
C ASN A 91 16.49 19.82 -11.77
N PHE A 92 15.81 18.70 -11.52
CA PHE A 92 16.22 17.40 -12.04
C PHE A 92 15.77 17.26 -13.51
N THR A 93 16.73 17.10 -14.41
CA THR A 93 16.49 16.98 -15.85
C THR A 93 15.82 15.65 -16.24
N ASP A 94 15.93 14.65 -15.38
CA ASP A 94 15.39 13.29 -15.55
C ASP A 94 14.06 13.05 -14.81
N VAL A 95 13.45 14.11 -14.27
CA VAL A 95 12.14 14.06 -13.59
C VAL A 95 11.12 14.87 -14.38
N SER A 96 10.33 14.18 -15.22
CA SER A 96 9.25 14.82 -15.97
C SER A 96 8.15 15.32 -15.04
N THR A 97 7.56 16.47 -15.34
CA THR A 97 6.40 17.02 -14.62
C THR A 97 5.15 16.15 -14.74
N SER A 98 5.07 15.29 -15.76
CA SER A 98 4.01 14.32 -15.97
C SER A 98 4.26 12.97 -15.27
N ALA A 99 5.44 12.77 -14.67
CA ALA A 99 5.78 11.51 -14.03
C ALA A 99 4.91 11.28 -12.77
N TRP A 100 4.49 10.03 -12.55
CA TRP A 100 3.67 9.65 -11.40
C TRP A 100 4.34 9.92 -10.04
N TYR A 101 5.66 9.99 -10.00
CA TYR A 101 6.46 10.29 -8.81
C TYR A 101 6.83 11.78 -8.67
N TYR A 102 6.45 12.64 -9.61
CA TYR A 102 6.87 14.04 -9.64
C TYR A 102 6.57 14.80 -8.33
N ASN A 103 5.35 14.70 -7.83
CA ASN A 103 4.94 15.38 -6.60
C ASN A 103 5.66 14.83 -5.37
N ALA A 104 5.93 13.53 -5.34
CA ALA A 104 6.68 12.90 -4.26
C ALA A 104 8.15 13.35 -4.24
N VAL A 105 8.78 13.50 -5.41
CA VAL A 105 10.14 14.03 -5.52
C VAL A 105 10.20 15.48 -5.04
N ARG A 106 9.24 16.34 -5.45
CA ARG A 106 9.17 17.73 -4.97
C ARG A 106 9.03 17.82 -3.46
N TRP A 107 8.17 16.98 -2.89
CA TRP A 107 7.98 16.88 -1.46
C TRP A 107 9.27 16.43 -0.76
N ALA A 108 9.93 15.40 -1.26
CA ALA A 108 11.14 14.87 -0.68
C ALA A 108 12.31 15.87 -0.70
N VAL A 109 12.44 16.65 -1.78
CA VAL A 109 13.41 17.77 -1.87
C VAL A 109 13.07 18.85 -0.84
N LYS A 110 11.80 19.27 -0.76
CA LYS A 110 11.35 20.30 0.19
C LYS A 110 11.69 19.97 1.64
N TYR A 111 11.54 18.71 2.02
CA TYR A 111 11.77 18.26 3.40
C TYR A 111 13.19 17.68 3.63
N GLY A 112 14.08 17.83 2.65
CA GLY A 112 15.47 17.36 2.79
C GLY A 112 15.62 15.83 2.83
N ILE A 113 14.60 15.08 2.38
CA ILE A 113 14.62 13.62 2.33
C ILE A 113 15.56 13.14 1.21
N THR A 114 15.68 13.93 0.16
CA THR A 114 16.62 13.69 -0.95
C THR A 114 17.20 15.01 -1.45
N THR A 115 18.43 14.94 -1.93
CA THR A 115 19.11 16.04 -2.65
C THR A 115 19.33 15.68 -4.13
N GLY A 116 18.83 14.51 -4.57
CA GLY A 116 19.11 13.94 -5.88
C GLY A 116 20.25 12.91 -5.83
N ALA A 117 20.57 12.32 -6.97
CA ALA A 117 21.79 11.56 -7.20
C ALA A 117 22.95 12.51 -7.50
N THR A 118 22.65 13.58 -8.20
CA THR A 118 23.52 14.76 -8.43
C THR A 118 22.72 16.03 -8.20
N THR A 119 23.32 17.19 -8.41
CA THR A 119 22.63 18.50 -8.36
C THR A 119 21.56 18.66 -9.44
N THR A 120 21.62 17.88 -10.51
CA THR A 120 20.74 17.99 -11.69
C THR A 120 20.02 16.70 -12.07
N THR A 121 20.29 15.58 -11.40
CA THR A 121 19.63 14.29 -11.66
C THR A 121 19.11 13.66 -10.37
N PHE A 122 17.97 13.01 -10.46
CA PHE A 122 17.35 12.24 -9.38
C PHE A 122 17.59 10.74 -9.53
N GLU A 123 17.71 10.24 -10.74
CA GLU A 123 17.83 8.82 -11.12
C GLU A 123 16.62 7.99 -10.62
N PRO A 124 15.40 8.28 -11.09
CA PRO A 124 14.17 7.68 -10.55
C PRO A 124 14.12 6.16 -10.65
N HIS A 125 14.77 5.60 -11.67
CA HIS A 125 14.75 4.17 -11.96
C HIS A 125 15.94 3.40 -11.38
N SER A 126 16.91 4.08 -10.79
CA SER A 126 18.03 3.44 -10.11
C SER A 126 17.54 2.66 -8.89
N THR A 127 18.16 1.49 -8.66
CA THR A 127 17.85 0.65 -7.51
C THR A 127 18.35 1.30 -6.23
N VAL A 128 17.58 1.11 -5.15
CA VAL A 128 17.99 1.56 -3.82
C VAL A 128 18.61 0.37 -3.08
N THR A 129 19.84 0.56 -2.63
CA THR A 129 20.52 -0.37 -1.73
C THR A 129 20.39 0.13 -0.29
N ARG A 130 20.55 -0.78 0.67
CA ARG A 130 20.61 -0.44 2.09
C ARG A 130 21.83 0.42 2.39
#